data_bdb9f1045c4765c25e105f9061c4ab2a
#
_entry.id   bdb9f1045c4765c25e105f9061c4ab2a
#
_cell.length_a   1.000
_cell.length_b   1.000
_cell.length_c   1.000
_cell.angle_alpha   90.00
_cell.angle_beta   90.00
_cell.angle_gamma   90.00
#
_symmetry.space_group_name_H-M   'P 1'
#
loop_
_entity.id
_entity.type
_entity.pdbx_description
1 polymer ?
#
loop_
_entity_poly.entity_id
_entity_poly.type
_entity_poly.pdbx_seq_one_letter_code
_entity_poly.pdbx_strand_id
1 'polypeptide(L)'
;VNVAADQTVATFDAGVINFDGSGSSQWYTGSYTLPQSVGAYDHIIANLSVTCPSVAGGCDDWDRVGWVEAKAPNGKWIEVIRYVTPYGVACDHSIDVTDLASILQGKTDIRMFIETWGTGGWKLDLDFTYEAGVPAYLYSTVQEVWHGNYNFGDPTNLQPMDTVGLAPGTGTESASIRLVPTGHGWGPTNTGNAAEFYHANHNIIVNGIHSFPQDLWTDCNPNPDGCSPQSGTWQYDRAGWCPGSIAPPFEFDVTPYLSEGSFALSYIFQESYMDLCNPGNPNCISGTTCSDCNDGYNPYYRVGGYLISRGNMPNVVGITAPAALEQENSMTISPNPSDGHFTIQLQSELGRSVVTVHDISGKALKTYLFNSNAQLASYGFDLSNLAQGTYFVKVQNENTTLAGKVVVR
;
A
#
# COMPACT_ATOMS: atom_id res chain seq x y z
N VAL A 1 23.44 -0.62 -24.72
CA VAL A 1 22.85 -1.59 -23.78
C VAL A 1 23.30 -2.98 -24.23
N ASN A 2 23.95 -3.75 -23.35
CA ASN A 2 24.26 -5.16 -23.63
C ASN A 2 22.97 -5.94 -23.36
N VAL A 3 22.35 -6.46 -24.41
CA VAL A 3 21.22 -7.40 -24.27
C VAL A 3 21.78 -8.67 -23.63
N ALA A 4 21.21 -9.08 -22.49
CA ALA A 4 21.54 -10.34 -21.83
C ALA A 4 20.92 -11.53 -22.59
N ALA A 5 21.19 -12.75 -22.18
CA ALA A 5 20.43 -13.91 -22.62
C ALA A 5 19.21 -14.08 -21.70
N ASP A 6 18.15 -14.74 -22.20
CA ASP A 6 17.03 -15.16 -21.38
C ASP A 6 17.53 -15.96 -20.18
N GLN A 7 16.95 -15.72 -19.03
CA GLN A 7 17.34 -16.37 -17.78
C GLN A 7 16.12 -16.66 -16.91
N THR A 8 15.97 -17.91 -16.44
CA THR A 8 14.98 -18.28 -15.45
C THR A 8 15.65 -18.54 -14.10
N VAL A 9 15.11 -17.96 -13.04
CA VAL A 9 15.59 -18.12 -11.66
C VAL A 9 14.47 -18.74 -10.83
N ALA A 10 14.68 -20.00 -10.39
CA ALA A 10 13.80 -20.65 -9.44
C ALA A 10 13.97 -19.98 -8.05
N THR A 11 12.86 -19.63 -7.43
CA THR A 11 12.82 -19.05 -6.10
C THR A 11 12.14 -19.97 -5.10
N PHE A 12 10.84 -20.24 -5.21
CA PHE A 12 10.23 -21.29 -4.39
C PHE A 12 10.37 -22.63 -5.12
N ASP A 13 10.82 -23.65 -4.39
CA ASP A 13 10.97 -25.01 -4.86
C ASP A 13 10.30 -25.92 -3.83
N ALA A 14 9.11 -26.41 -4.17
CA ALA A 14 8.25 -27.25 -3.32
C ALA A 14 8.02 -26.67 -1.91
N GLY A 15 7.93 -25.34 -1.77
CA GLY A 15 7.59 -24.68 -0.52
C GLY A 15 6.18 -25.08 -0.05
N VAL A 16 5.99 -25.32 1.25
CA VAL A 16 4.67 -25.71 1.78
C VAL A 16 4.15 -24.63 2.71
N ILE A 17 2.91 -24.20 2.46
CA ILE A 17 2.11 -23.36 3.35
C ILE A 17 0.90 -24.17 3.83
N ASN A 18 0.71 -24.26 5.14
CA ASN A 18 -0.44 -24.89 5.77
C ASN A 18 -0.68 -24.22 7.13
N PHE A 19 -1.79 -24.52 7.79
CA PHE A 19 -2.07 -24.06 9.13
C PHE A 19 -1.80 -25.14 10.16
N ASP A 20 -0.79 -24.95 10.99
CA ASP A 20 -0.36 -25.86 12.06
C ASP A 20 -0.78 -25.39 13.46
N GLY A 21 -1.71 -24.40 13.53
CA GLY A 21 -2.08 -23.73 14.77
C GLY A 21 -1.26 -22.47 15.07
N SER A 22 -0.31 -22.12 14.20
CA SER A 22 0.55 -20.94 14.26
C SER A 22 0.45 -20.12 12.98
N GLY A 23 0.25 -18.82 13.09
CA GLY A 23 0.24 -17.93 11.92
C GLY A 23 1.55 -17.89 11.13
N SER A 24 2.66 -18.40 11.69
CA SER A 24 3.94 -18.46 10.99
C SER A 24 3.97 -19.50 9.86
N SER A 25 3.19 -20.57 9.96
CA SER A 25 3.09 -21.62 8.94
C SER A 25 2.31 -21.19 7.70
N GLN A 26 1.62 -20.06 7.77
CA GLN A 26 0.93 -19.44 6.63
C GLN A 26 1.88 -18.64 5.72
N TRP A 27 3.18 -18.61 6.04
CA TRP A 27 4.21 -17.91 5.29
C TRP A 27 5.28 -18.88 4.78
N TYR A 28 5.74 -18.63 3.57
CA TYR A 28 6.96 -19.23 3.02
C TYR A 28 7.91 -18.09 2.60
N THR A 29 9.17 -18.14 3.03
CA THR A 29 10.14 -17.05 2.81
C THR A 29 11.50 -17.62 2.39
N GLY A 30 12.14 -16.96 1.41
CA GLY A 30 13.50 -17.28 0.98
C GLY A 30 14.27 -16.04 0.54
N SER A 31 15.60 -16.19 0.46
CA SER A 31 16.52 -15.16 -0.07
C SER A 31 17.15 -15.66 -1.36
N TYR A 32 17.07 -14.87 -2.42
CA TYR A 32 17.46 -15.25 -3.77
C TYR A 32 18.39 -14.23 -4.39
N THR A 33 19.14 -14.64 -5.40
CA THR A 33 19.95 -13.74 -6.24
C THR A 33 19.33 -13.70 -7.62
N LEU A 34 18.68 -12.59 -7.94
CA LEU A 34 18.03 -12.32 -9.21
C LEU A 34 18.99 -11.57 -10.16
N PRO A 35 18.78 -11.61 -11.48
CA PRO A 35 19.62 -10.89 -12.45
C PRO A 35 19.71 -9.40 -12.11
N GLN A 36 20.91 -8.85 -12.26
CA GLN A 36 21.21 -7.45 -12.02
C GLN A 36 21.70 -6.81 -13.31
N SER A 37 20.77 -6.40 -14.16
CA SER A 37 21.11 -5.80 -15.44
C SER A 37 20.06 -4.76 -15.82
N VAL A 38 20.33 -3.51 -15.46
CA VAL A 38 19.50 -2.39 -15.87
C VAL A 38 19.43 -2.32 -17.40
N GLY A 39 18.21 -2.34 -17.94
CA GLY A 39 17.98 -2.20 -19.38
C GLY A 39 18.38 -3.42 -20.22
N ALA A 40 18.62 -4.58 -19.63
CA ALA A 40 19.00 -5.80 -20.35
C ALA A 40 17.83 -6.75 -20.63
N TYR A 41 16.72 -6.57 -19.95
CA TYR A 41 15.52 -7.40 -20.04
C TYR A 41 14.33 -6.55 -20.43
N ASP A 42 13.54 -7.06 -21.37
CA ASP A 42 12.30 -6.44 -21.85
C ASP A 42 11.11 -6.82 -20.98
N HIS A 43 11.06 -8.10 -20.57
CA HIS A 43 10.02 -8.61 -19.69
C HIS A 43 10.59 -9.40 -18.51
N ILE A 44 9.85 -9.38 -17.41
CA ILE A 44 10.03 -10.26 -16.25
C ILE A 44 8.70 -10.95 -16.00
N ILE A 45 8.67 -12.27 -16.23
CA ILE A 45 7.48 -13.11 -16.08
C ILE A 45 7.62 -13.93 -14.81
N ALA A 46 6.67 -13.80 -13.89
CA ALA A 46 6.55 -14.66 -12.72
C ALA A 46 5.66 -15.86 -13.07
N ASN A 47 6.19 -17.08 -12.89
CA ASN A 47 5.45 -18.34 -13.05
C ASN A 47 5.21 -18.93 -11.67
N LEU A 48 3.96 -18.95 -11.25
CA LEU A 48 3.52 -19.44 -9.95
C LEU A 48 2.71 -20.73 -10.13
N SER A 49 3.19 -21.81 -9.52
CA SER A 49 2.46 -23.08 -9.43
C SER A 49 1.97 -23.27 -7.99
N VAL A 50 0.66 -23.45 -7.82
CA VAL A 50 0.03 -23.69 -6.52
C VAL A 50 -0.65 -25.05 -6.57
N THR A 51 -0.06 -26.04 -5.91
CA THR A 51 -0.45 -27.45 -6.01
C THR A 51 -0.76 -28.06 -4.65
N CYS A 52 -1.32 -29.26 -4.64
CA CYS A 52 -1.66 -29.96 -3.40
C CYS A 52 -0.41 -30.52 -2.73
N PRO A 53 -0.13 -30.20 -1.46
CA PRO A 53 0.99 -30.75 -0.72
C PRO A 53 0.69 -32.18 -0.25
N SER A 54 1.76 -32.90 0.10
CA SER A 54 1.66 -34.24 0.72
C SER A 54 1.46 -34.12 2.25
N VAL A 55 0.50 -33.29 2.68
CA VAL A 55 0.09 -33.13 4.08
C VAL A 55 -1.30 -33.69 4.31
N ALA A 56 -1.71 -33.86 5.56
CA ALA A 56 -3.08 -34.28 5.87
C ALA A 56 -4.08 -33.25 5.29
N GLY A 57 -5.10 -33.73 4.56
CA GLY A 57 -6.08 -32.90 3.87
C GLY A 57 -5.70 -32.53 2.42
N GLY A 58 -4.45 -32.70 2.00
CA GLY A 58 -4.03 -32.30 0.63
C GLY A 58 -4.14 -30.81 0.38
N CYS A 59 -4.76 -30.39 -0.72
CA CYS A 59 -5.12 -28.98 -0.94
C CYS A 59 -6.13 -28.48 0.11
N ASP A 60 -6.05 -27.20 0.50
CA ASP A 60 -7.13 -26.53 1.25
C ASP A 60 -8.41 -26.49 0.37
N ASP A 61 -9.55 -26.81 0.95
CA ASP A 61 -10.84 -26.90 0.26
C ASP A 61 -11.45 -25.50 -0.06
N TRP A 62 -10.85 -24.41 0.43
CA TRP A 62 -11.41 -23.06 0.37
C TRP A 62 -10.59 -22.10 -0.49
N ASP A 63 -11.26 -21.10 -1.04
CA ASP A 63 -10.66 -19.96 -1.69
C ASP A 63 -10.03 -19.03 -0.66
N ARG A 64 -8.70 -19.05 -0.59
CA ARG A 64 -7.93 -18.28 0.37
C ARG A 64 -7.20 -17.13 -0.30
N VAL A 65 -7.30 -15.94 0.28
CA VAL A 65 -6.47 -14.84 -0.18
C VAL A 65 -4.99 -15.12 0.10
N GLY A 66 -4.15 -14.84 -0.89
CA GLY A 66 -2.71 -14.96 -0.79
C GLY A 66 -2.00 -13.87 -1.58
N TRP A 67 -0.73 -13.65 -1.28
CA TRP A 67 0.11 -12.70 -2.03
C TRP A 67 1.57 -13.07 -1.94
N VAL A 68 2.30 -12.71 -3.01
CA VAL A 68 3.76 -12.77 -3.04
C VAL A 68 4.30 -11.35 -2.87
N GLU A 69 5.31 -11.20 -2.02
CA GLU A 69 6.00 -9.94 -1.78
C GLU A 69 7.51 -10.09 -2.01
N ALA A 70 8.12 -9.07 -2.56
CA ALA A 70 9.57 -8.91 -2.64
C ALA A 70 10.01 -7.74 -1.74
N LYS A 71 11.17 -7.90 -1.10
CA LYS A 71 11.70 -6.88 -0.21
C LYS A 71 12.48 -5.84 -0.99
N ALA A 72 11.97 -4.63 -1.02
CA ALA A 72 12.63 -3.50 -1.66
C ALA A 72 13.93 -3.08 -0.93
N PRO A 73 14.86 -2.38 -1.61
CA PRO A 73 16.13 -1.93 -1.00
C PRO A 73 15.96 -1.05 0.25
N ASN A 74 14.83 -0.37 0.41
CA ASN A 74 14.50 0.41 1.60
C ASN A 74 13.97 -0.44 2.78
N GLY A 75 13.93 -1.76 2.62
CA GLY A 75 13.46 -2.72 3.63
C GLY A 75 11.95 -2.96 3.65
N LYS A 76 11.16 -2.23 2.87
CA LYS A 76 9.72 -2.45 2.75
C LYS A 76 9.41 -3.70 1.93
N TRP A 77 8.34 -4.39 2.29
CA TRP A 77 7.77 -5.47 1.51
C TRP A 77 6.78 -4.91 0.50
N ILE A 78 6.98 -5.22 -0.77
CA ILE A 78 6.15 -4.76 -1.90
C ILE A 78 5.45 -5.96 -2.49
N GLU A 79 4.15 -5.88 -2.62
CA GLU A 79 3.34 -6.94 -3.21
C GLU A 79 3.58 -7.04 -4.71
N VAL A 80 4.02 -8.22 -5.14
CA VAL A 80 4.33 -8.55 -6.55
C VAL A 80 3.12 -9.19 -7.23
N ILE A 81 2.47 -10.14 -6.53
CA ILE A 81 1.33 -10.92 -7.01
C ILE A 81 0.26 -10.95 -5.93
N ARG A 82 -1.00 -10.69 -6.27
CA ARG A 82 -2.19 -11.04 -5.50
C ARG A 82 -2.82 -12.30 -6.10
N TYR A 83 -3.05 -13.29 -5.27
CA TYR A 83 -3.60 -14.56 -5.66
C TYR A 83 -4.74 -14.98 -4.74
N VAL A 84 -5.75 -15.65 -5.27
CA VAL A 84 -6.75 -16.35 -4.44
C VAL A 84 -6.73 -17.82 -4.82
N THR A 85 -6.59 -18.70 -3.83
CA THR A 85 -6.49 -20.15 -4.08
C THR A 85 -7.78 -20.70 -4.67
N PRO A 86 -7.71 -21.76 -5.48
CA PRO A 86 -8.90 -22.46 -5.93
C PRO A 86 -9.45 -23.38 -4.85
N TYR A 87 -10.67 -23.82 -5.02
CA TYR A 87 -11.31 -24.79 -4.12
C TYR A 87 -10.73 -26.20 -4.35
N GLY A 88 -9.71 -26.58 -3.57
CA GLY A 88 -9.19 -27.94 -3.47
C GLY A 88 -8.49 -28.50 -4.70
N VAL A 89 -8.12 -27.69 -5.70
CA VAL A 89 -7.46 -28.13 -6.93
C VAL A 89 -6.15 -27.38 -7.17
N ALA A 90 -5.26 -27.94 -8.00
CA ALA A 90 -4.01 -27.29 -8.38
C ALA A 90 -4.21 -26.37 -9.59
N CYS A 91 -3.46 -25.25 -9.62
CA CYS A 91 -3.43 -24.33 -10.76
C CYS A 91 -2.06 -23.70 -10.94
N ASP A 92 -1.75 -23.39 -12.21
CA ASP A 92 -0.52 -22.72 -12.62
C ASP A 92 -0.85 -21.36 -13.22
N HIS A 93 0.03 -20.39 -12.99
CA HIS A 93 -0.17 -18.99 -13.39
C HIS A 93 1.10 -18.41 -13.98
N SER A 94 0.93 -17.50 -14.93
CA SER A 94 2.01 -16.70 -15.49
C SER A 94 1.58 -15.26 -15.55
N ILE A 95 2.38 -14.35 -14.97
CA ILE A 95 2.05 -12.93 -14.87
C ILE A 95 3.26 -12.06 -15.20
N ASP A 96 3.05 -11.04 -16.00
CA ASP A 96 4.05 -10.00 -16.26
C ASP A 96 4.19 -9.09 -15.02
N VAL A 97 5.40 -9.04 -14.47
CA VAL A 97 5.79 -8.24 -13.31
C VAL A 97 6.92 -7.25 -13.65
N THR A 98 7.11 -6.96 -14.93
CA THR A 98 8.17 -6.07 -15.45
C THR A 98 8.17 -4.70 -14.79
N ASP A 99 7.00 -4.18 -14.45
CA ASP A 99 6.87 -2.89 -13.73
C ASP A 99 7.59 -2.86 -12.38
N LEU A 100 7.79 -4.03 -11.79
CA LEU A 100 8.46 -4.22 -10.51
C LEU A 100 9.95 -4.57 -10.65
N ALA A 101 10.54 -4.41 -11.83
CA ALA A 101 11.93 -4.75 -12.13
C ALA A 101 12.94 -4.15 -11.12
N SER A 102 12.67 -2.96 -10.60
CA SER A 102 13.56 -2.30 -9.63
C SER A 102 13.69 -3.03 -8.29
N ILE A 103 12.72 -3.86 -7.92
CA ILE A 103 12.75 -4.67 -6.70
C ILE A 103 13.00 -6.15 -6.98
N LEU A 104 12.88 -6.58 -8.23
CA LEU A 104 13.12 -7.95 -8.68
C LEU A 104 14.53 -8.08 -9.30
N GLN A 105 15.55 -7.61 -8.57
CA GLN A 105 16.94 -7.65 -9.01
C GLN A 105 17.92 -7.80 -7.84
N GLY A 106 19.11 -8.34 -8.12
CA GLY A 106 20.15 -8.53 -7.12
C GLY A 106 19.73 -9.48 -5.99
N LYS A 107 20.30 -9.31 -4.80
CA LYS A 107 19.92 -10.12 -3.63
C LYS A 107 18.63 -9.60 -3.04
N THR A 108 17.59 -10.41 -3.11
CA THR A 108 16.21 -10.05 -2.71
C THR A 108 15.61 -11.13 -1.83
N ASP A 109 14.96 -10.75 -0.75
CA ASP A 109 14.10 -11.65 0.02
C ASP A 109 12.72 -11.65 -0.65
N ILE A 110 12.14 -12.85 -0.84
CA ILE A 110 10.80 -13.06 -1.38
C ILE A 110 10.02 -13.92 -0.40
N ARG A 111 8.76 -13.58 -0.20
CA ARG A 111 7.85 -14.37 0.64
C ARG A 111 6.47 -14.48 0.02
N MET A 112 5.76 -15.55 0.37
CA MET A 112 4.35 -15.73 0.04
C MET A 112 3.55 -16.01 1.31
N PHE A 113 2.37 -15.44 1.38
CA PHE A 113 1.36 -15.71 2.38
C PHE A 113 0.14 -16.35 1.71
N ILE A 114 -0.48 -17.31 2.39
CA ILE A 114 -1.83 -17.81 2.07
C ILE A 114 -2.61 -17.97 3.38
N GLU A 115 -3.80 -17.42 3.45
CA GLU A 115 -4.64 -17.39 4.64
C GLU A 115 -5.34 -18.73 4.90
N THR A 116 -4.61 -19.82 5.08
CA THR A 116 -5.17 -21.15 5.37
C THR A 116 -5.54 -21.29 6.85
N TRP A 117 -6.66 -21.94 7.15
CA TRP A 117 -7.20 -22.08 8.52
C TRP A 117 -7.73 -23.48 8.80
N GLY A 118 -7.16 -24.51 8.42
CA GLY A 118 -7.73 -25.83 8.65
C GLY A 118 -6.77 -26.96 8.29
N THR A 119 -7.31 -28.11 7.99
CA THR A 119 -6.55 -29.21 7.41
C THR A 119 -6.31 -28.94 5.92
N GLY A 120 -5.15 -29.35 5.41
CA GLY A 120 -4.74 -29.07 4.04
C GLY A 120 -3.81 -27.86 3.96
N GLY A 121 -3.46 -27.52 2.75
CA GLY A 121 -2.55 -26.42 2.48
C GLY A 121 -2.17 -26.35 1.01
N TRP A 122 -1.02 -25.73 0.72
CA TRP A 122 -0.55 -25.50 -0.64
C TRP A 122 0.94 -25.77 -0.76
N LYS A 123 1.33 -26.41 -1.84
CA LYS A 123 2.72 -26.53 -2.27
C LYS A 123 2.97 -25.50 -3.36
N LEU A 124 4.04 -24.74 -3.21
CA LEU A 124 4.36 -23.58 -4.01
C LEU A 124 5.65 -23.79 -4.78
N ASP A 125 5.59 -23.56 -6.08
CA ASP A 125 6.77 -23.38 -6.92
C ASP A 125 6.65 -22.00 -7.58
N LEU A 126 7.71 -21.19 -7.54
CA LEU A 126 7.75 -19.85 -8.14
C LEU A 126 9.09 -19.65 -8.81
N ASP A 127 9.07 -19.31 -10.08
CA ASP A 127 10.24 -18.83 -10.79
C ASP A 127 9.98 -17.48 -11.47
N PHE A 128 11.07 -16.78 -11.80
CA PHE A 128 11.04 -15.57 -12.60
C PHE A 128 11.84 -15.78 -13.87
N THR A 129 11.19 -15.63 -15.02
CA THR A 129 11.82 -15.64 -16.33
C THR A 129 12.10 -14.21 -16.77
N TYR A 130 13.37 -13.88 -16.98
CA TYR A 130 13.87 -12.62 -17.49
C TYR A 130 14.10 -12.76 -18.98
N GLU A 131 13.28 -12.13 -19.79
CA GLU A 131 13.36 -12.18 -21.25
C GLU A 131 14.28 -11.05 -21.74
N ALA A 132 15.29 -11.45 -22.51
CA ALA A 132 16.31 -10.53 -23.03
C ALA A 132 15.68 -9.57 -24.04
N GLY A 133 15.96 -8.27 -23.88
CA GLY A 133 15.43 -7.25 -24.78
C GLY A 133 15.87 -5.86 -24.36
N VAL A 134 15.26 -4.86 -24.99
CA VAL A 134 15.50 -3.45 -24.68
C VAL A 134 14.20 -2.88 -24.14
N PRO A 135 14.08 -2.67 -22.82
CA PRO A 135 12.87 -2.15 -22.22
C PRO A 135 12.56 -0.73 -22.71
N ALA A 136 11.30 -0.33 -22.66
CA ALA A 136 10.87 1.01 -23.03
C ALA A 136 11.55 2.10 -22.17
N TYR A 137 11.85 1.79 -20.90
CA TYR A 137 12.60 2.65 -19.99
C TYR A 137 13.70 1.85 -19.30
N LEU A 138 14.89 2.46 -19.17
CA LEU A 138 16.06 1.79 -18.58
C LEU A 138 15.93 1.62 -17.06
N TYR A 139 15.20 2.51 -16.40
CA TYR A 139 15.08 2.56 -14.95
C TYR A 139 13.62 2.65 -14.53
N SER A 140 13.30 1.99 -13.43
CA SER A 140 12.02 2.15 -12.74
C SER A 140 12.23 2.26 -11.23
N THR A 141 11.25 2.82 -10.53
CA THR A 141 11.16 2.80 -9.08
C THR A 141 9.76 2.49 -8.63
N VAL A 142 9.64 1.84 -7.48
CA VAL A 142 8.38 1.47 -6.86
C VAL A 142 8.27 2.16 -5.52
N GLN A 143 7.24 2.95 -5.33
CA GLN A 143 6.91 3.61 -4.07
C GLN A 143 5.56 3.12 -3.56
N GLU A 144 5.52 2.60 -2.34
CA GLU A 144 4.26 2.23 -1.68
C GLU A 144 3.40 3.45 -1.42
N VAL A 145 2.13 3.35 -1.80
CA VAL A 145 1.08 4.35 -1.55
C VAL A 145 0.12 3.84 -0.47
N TRP A 146 -0.48 2.68 -0.69
CA TRP A 146 -1.36 2.00 0.27
C TRP A 146 -1.03 0.52 0.31
N HIS A 147 -1.04 -0.06 1.52
CA HIS A 147 -0.84 -1.49 1.68
C HIS A 147 -1.50 -1.97 2.97
N GLY A 148 -2.56 -2.76 2.87
CA GLY A 148 -3.26 -3.29 4.03
C GLY A 148 -4.70 -3.70 3.77
N ASN A 149 -5.39 -4.00 4.87
CA ASN A 149 -6.83 -4.28 4.89
C ASN A 149 -7.56 -3.03 5.38
N TYR A 150 -8.61 -2.63 4.66
CA TYR A 150 -9.39 -1.43 4.93
C TYR A 150 -10.87 -1.79 5.02
N ASN A 151 -11.51 -1.48 6.13
CA ASN A 151 -12.93 -1.78 6.35
C ASN A 151 -13.80 -1.12 5.27
N PHE A 152 -14.81 -1.84 4.79
CA PHE A 152 -15.74 -1.34 3.79
C PHE A 152 -17.14 -1.23 4.38
N GLY A 153 -17.71 -0.02 4.32
CA GLY A 153 -19.04 0.26 4.83
C GLY A 153 -19.15 0.36 6.35
N ASP A 154 -18.03 0.49 7.07
CA ASP A 154 -18.04 0.77 8.50
C ASP A 154 -18.64 2.16 8.74
N PRO A 155 -19.81 2.26 9.42
CA PRO A 155 -20.50 3.54 9.62
C PRO A 155 -19.72 4.52 10.49
N THR A 156 -18.70 4.09 11.21
CA THR A 156 -17.83 4.95 12.00
C THR A 156 -16.72 5.57 11.16
N ASN A 157 -16.38 4.94 10.02
CA ASN A 157 -15.36 5.43 9.07
C ASN A 157 -15.61 4.86 7.67
N LEU A 158 -16.46 5.52 6.88
CA LEU A 158 -16.79 5.08 5.51
C LEU A 158 -15.63 5.24 4.51
N GLN A 159 -14.64 6.09 4.83
CA GLN A 159 -13.47 6.33 3.98
C GLN A 159 -12.20 6.10 4.79
N PRO A 160 -11.77 4.81 4.93
CA PRO A 160 -10.70 4.44 5.86
C PRO A 160 -9.29 4.76 5.34
N MET A 161 -9.17 5.20 4.09
CA MET A 161 -7.87 5.41 3.44
C MET A 161 -7.44 6.88 3.48
N ASP A 162 -6.23 7.13 3.95
CA ASP A 162 -5.65 8.46 3.99
C ASP A 162 -5.29 8.97 2.59
N THR A 163 -5.40 10.27 2.39
CA THR A 163 -4.81 10.96 1.23
C THR A 163 -3.30 10.99 1.35
N VAL A 164 -2.59 10.56 0.29
CA VAL A 164 -1.13 10.46 0.28
C VAL A 164 -0.54 11.46 -0.71
N GLY A 165 0.40 12.28 -0.23
CA GLY A 165 1.23 13.14 -1.08
C GLY A 165 2.36 12.33 -1.72
N LEU A 166 2.52 12.43 -3.03
CA LEU A 166 3.53 11.74 -3.82
C LEU A 166 4.42 12.74 -4.56
N ALA A 167 5.71 12.46 -4.57
CA ALA A 167 6.70 13.20 -5.36
C ALA A 167 7.53 12.20 -6.16
N PRO A 168 7.22 11.99 -7.45
CA PRO A 168 8.06 11.18 -8.33
C PRO A 168 9.49 11.74 -8.37
N GLY A 169 10.47 10.84 -8.37
CA GLY A 169 11.87 11.25 -8.37
C GLY A 169 12.29 12.02 -9.64
N THR A 170 13.38 12.76 -9.55
CA THR A 170 13.97 13.46 -10.70
C THR A 170 14.39 12.44 -11.76
N GLY A 171 14.09 12.73 -13.03
CA GLY A 171 14.36 11.83 -14.15
C GLY A 171 13.19 10.89 -14.47
N THR A 172 12.05 11.02 -13.78
CA THR A 172 10.81 10.33 -14.15
C THR A 172 10.24 10.91 -15.43
N GLU A 173 10.05 10.07 -16.43
CA GLU A 173 9.48 10.40 -17.74
C GLU A 173 8.03 9.88 -17.88
N SER A 174 7.69 8.80 -17.15
CA SER A 174 6.37 8.20 -17.08
C SER A 174 6.07 7.72 -15.68
N ALA A 175 4.83 7.84 -15.24
CA ALA A 175 4.39 7.35 -13.95
C ALA A 175 2.99 6.76 -14.02
N SER A 176 2.77 5.64 -13.32
CA SER A 176 1.45 5.03 -13.18
C SER A 176 1.20 4.62 -11.72
N ILE A 177 -0.08 4.62 -11.35
CA ILE A 177 -0.52 3.95 -10.12
C ILE A 177 -0.91 2.53 -10.47
N ARG A 178 -0.20 1.56 -9.90
CA ARG A 178 -0.55 0.14 -9.91
C ARG A 178 -1.35 -0.16 -8.65
N LEU A 179 -2.59 -0.60 -8.79
CA LEU A 179 -3.50 -0.82 -7.67
C LEU A 179 -4.15 -2.21 -7.77
N VAL A 180 -4.06 -2.99 -6.70
CA VAL A 180 -4.69 -4.31 -6.59
C VAL A 180 -5.63 -4.31 -5.39
N PRO A 181 -6.91 -3.94 -5.56
CA PRO A 181 -7.93 -4.08 -4.53
C PRO A 181 -8.67 -5.40 -4.71
N THR A 182 -8.92 -6.11 -3.63
CA THR A 182 -9.77 -7.30 -3.61
C THR A 182 -10.72 -7.23 -2.43
N GLY A 183 -12.04 -7.41 -2.69
CA GLY A 183 -13.08 -7.37 -1.67
C GLY A 183 -13.24 -8.72 -0.99
N HIS A 184 -13.24 -8.70 0.33
CA HIS A 184 -13.33 -9.88 1.19
C HIS A 184 -14.29 -9.64 2.34
N GLY A 185 -14.66 -10.72 3.02
CA GLY A 185 -15.65 -10.68 4.07
C GLY A 185 -17.06 -10.76 3.49
N TRP A 186 -17.71 -11.86 3.78
CA TRP A 186 -19.08 -12.15 3.40
C TRP A 186 -19.78 -12.87 4.54
N GLY A 187 -21.02 -12.50 4.75
CA GLY A 187 -21.90 -13.18 5.69
C GLY A 187 -23.35 -12.88 5.36
N PRO A 188 -24.30 -13.72 5.79
CA PRO A 188 -25.73 -13.53 5.51
C PRO A 188 -26.30 -12.25 6.14
N THR A 189 -25.56 -11.64 7.06
CA THR A 189 -25.93 -10.40 7.75
C THR A 189 -25.33 -9.15 7.12
N ASN A 190 -24.30 -9.27 6.26
CA ASN A 190 -23.76 -8.12 5.57
C ASN A 190 -24.73 -7.52 4.56
N THR A 191 -24.78 -6.20 4.49
CA THR A 191 -25.63 -5.48 3.54
C THR A 191 -25.18 -5.75 2.10
N GLY A 192 -26.06 -6.33 1.27
CA GLY A 192 -25.76 -6.61 -0.13
C GLY A 192 -24.67 -7.67 -0.38
N ASN A 193 -24.37 -8.53 0.60
CA ASN A 193 -23.29 -9.52 0.56
C ASN A 193 -21.88 -8.91 0.40
N ALA A 194 -21.68 -7.71 0.94
CA ALA A 194 -20.39 -7.05 0.87
C ALA A 194 -19.31 -7.78 1.72
N ALA A 195 -18.03 -7.64 1.34
CA ALA A 195 -17.51 -6.99 0.15
C ALA A 195 -17.29 -7.97 -1.00
N GLU A 196 -17.25 -9.26 -0.74
CA GLU A 196 -16.87 -10.30 -1.70
C GLU A 196 -17.81 -10.36 -2.91
N PHE A 197 -19.13 -10.34 -2.66
CA PHE A 197 -20.17 -10.45 -3.70
C PHE A 197 -20.93 -9.15 -3.92
N TYR A 198 -20.30 -8.00 -3.66
CA TYR A 198 -20.90 -6.69 -3.87
C TYR A 198 -20.18 -5.96 -5.00
N HIS A 199 -20.91 -5.63 -6.06
CA HIS A 199 -20.40 -4.88 -7.21
C HIS A 199 -20.18 -3.41 -6.81
N ALA A 200 -18.98 -3.09 -6.37
CA ALA A 200 -18.60 -1.75 -5.94
C ALA A 200 -17.88 -0.96 -7.04
N ASN A 201 -18.10 0.36 -7.03
CA ASN A 201 -17.33 1.31 -7.84
C ASN A 201 -16.57 2.26 -6.90
N HIS A 202 -15.25 2.19 -6.97
CA HIS A 202 -14.36 3.07 -6.22
C HIS A 202 -13.74 4.13 -7.14
N ASN A 203 -13.06 5.12 -6.56
CA ASN A 203 -12.38 6.15 -7.33
C ASN A 203 -10.99 6.46 -6.77
N ILE A 204 -9.99 6.58 -7.66
CA ILE A 204 -8.76 7.29 -7.35
C ILE A 204 -8.95 8.74 -7.74
N ILE A 205 -8.65 9.66 -6.84
CA ILE A 205 -8.74 11.10 -7.08
C ILE A 205 -7.36 11.73 -6.97
N VAL A 206 -6.94 12.43 -8.02
CA VAL A 206 -5.68 13.18 -8.05
C VAL A 206 -5.95 14.64 -7.79
N ASN A 207 -5.25 15.23 -6.81
CA ASN A 207 -5.33 16.64 -6.41
C ASN A 207 -6.76 17.11 -6.09
N GLY A 208 -7.65 16.19 -5.68
CA GLY A 208 -9.05 16.48 -5.36
C GLY A 208 -9.94 16.84 -6.58
N ILE A 209 -9.42 16.71 -7.81
CA ILE A 209 -10.09 17.20 -9.02
C ILE A 209 -10.28 16.08 -10.07
N HIS A 210 -9.22 15.35 -10.39
CA HIS A 210 -9.24 14.35 -11.45
C HIS A 210 -9.58 12.97 -10.89
N SER A 211 -10.51 12.28 -11.50
CA SER A 211 -11.04 11.00 -11.03
C SER A 211 -10.76 9.89 -12.04
N PHE A 212 -10.27 8.77 -11.53
CA PHE A 212 -10.17 7.49 -12.23
C PHE A 212 -11.17 6.52 -11.60
N PRO A 213 -12.36 6.34 -12.21
CA PRO A 213 -13.35 5.39 -11.71
C PRO A 213 -12.85 3.96 -11.87
N GLN A 214 -13.21 3.12 -10.93
CA GLN A 214 -12.78 1.74 -10.85
C GLN A 214 -13.98 0.84 -10.60
N ASP A 215 -14.30 0.00 -11.57
CA ASP A 215 -15.30 -1.06 -11.45
C ASP A 215 -14.60 -2.30 -10.85
N LEU A 216 -15.06 -2.72 -9.68
CA LEU A 216 -14.49 -3.84 -8.92
C LEU A 216 -15.28 -5.13 -9.11
N TRP A 217 -15.66 -5.44 -10.33
CA TRP A 217 -16.38 -6.66 -10.63
C TRP A 217 -15.61 -7.52 -11.62
N THR A 218 -15.44 -8.79 -11.28
CA THR A 218 -14.71 -9.74 -12.11
C THR A 218 -15.59 -10.93 -12.43
N ASP A 219 -15.79 -11.19 -13.72
CA ASP A 219 -16.50 -12.37 -14.21
C ASP A 219 -15.62 -13.61 -13.99
N CYS A 220 -16.14 -14.59 -13.22
CA CYS A 220 -15.36 -15.77 -12.85
C CYS A 220 -15.70 -17.02 -13.68
N ASN A 221 -16.67 -16.95 -14.57
CA ASN A 221 -17.03 -18.06 -15.46
C ASN A 221 -17.13 -17.61 -16.93
N PRO A 222 -16.14 -17.98 -17.81
CA PRO A 222 -15.02 -18.89 -17.53
C PRO A 222 -14.00 -18.29 -16.56
N ASN A 223 -13.31 -19.17 -15.80
CA ASN A 223 -12.25 -18.72 -14.90
C ASN A 223 -11.15 -18.00 -15.70
N PRO A 224 -10.70 -16.80 -15.29
CA PRO A 224 -9.76 -15.98 -16.05
C PRO A 224 -8.43 -16.67 -16.36
N ASP A 225 -7.92 -17.49 -15.43
CA ASP A 225 -6.66 -18.23 -15.59
C ASP A 225 -6.88 -19.70 -16.00
N GLY A 226 -8.12 -20.06 -16.35
CA GLY A 226 -8.45 -21.41 -16.79
C GLY A 226 -8.50 -22.47 -15.68
N CYS A 227 -8.46 -22.03 -14.41
CA CYS A 227 -8.54 -22.90 -13.24
C CYS A 227 -9.96 -23.43 -13.03
N SER A 228 -10.34 -24.44 -13.79
CA SER A 228 -11.66 -25.08 -13.74
C SER A 228 -11.60 -26.51 -14.28
N PRO A 229 -12.47 -27.43 -13.82
CA PRO A 229 -13.51 -27.21 -12.80
C PRO A 229 -12.94 -27.20 -11.38
N GLN A 230 -13.60 -26.46 -10.50
CA GLN A 230 -13.33 -26.45 -9.05
C GLN A 230 -14.60 -26.87 -8.31
N SER A 231 -14.49 -27.20 -7.03
CA SER A 231 -15.64 -27.31 -6.13
C SER A 231 -16.12 -25.92 -5.67
N GLY A 232 -17.09 -25.87 -4.77
CA GLY A 232 -17.54 -24.59 -4.16
C GLY A 232 -18.26 -23.65 -5.11
N THR A 233 -18.08 -22.36 -4.86
CA THR A 233 -18.80 -21.26 -5.53
C THR A 233 -17.93 -20.51 -6.54
N TRP A 234 -16.92 -21.16 -7.11
CA TRP A 234 -15.90 -20.54 -7.96
C TRP A 234 -16.46 -19.75 -9.16
N GLN A 235 -17.62 -20.17 -9.67
CA GLN A 235 -18.25 -19.59 -10.86
C GLN A 235 -19.04 -18.30 -10.61
N TYR A 236 -19.15 -17.85 -9.35
CA TYR A 236 -19.81 -16.60 -9.03
C TYR A 236 -18.81 -15.46 -9.12
N ASP A 237 -19.25 -14.38 -9.76
CA ASP A 237 -18.46 -13.16 -9.92
C ASP A 237 -18.18 -12.51 -8.57
N ARG A 238 -17.03 -11.84 -8.47
CA ARG A 238 -16.54 -11.27 -7.21
C ARG A 238 -15.90 -9.89 -7.39
N ALA A 239 -15.70 -9.23 -6.26
CA ALA A 239 -15.12 -7.90 -6.20
C ALA A 239 -13.58 -7.94 -6.41
N GLY A 240 -13.16 -7.92 -7.68
CA GLY A 240 -11.76 -7.76 -8.08
C GLY A 240 -10.90 -9.04 -8.06
N TRP A 241 -11.51 -10.24 -7.98
CA TRP A 241 -10.77 -11.51 -7.97
C TRP A 241 -11.65 -12.70 -8.35
N CYS A 242 -11.02 -13.83 -8.68
CA CYS A 242 -11.70 -15.12 -8.84
C CYS A 242 -10.92 -16.22 -8.14
N PRO A 243 -11.58 -17.27 -7.59
CA PRO A 243 -10.88 -18.42 -7.03
C PRO A 243 -10.00 -19.11 -8.07
N GLY A 244 -8.74 -19.38 -7.71
CA GLY A 244 -7.75 -19.97 -8.60
C GLY A 244 -7.25 -19.01 -9.68
N SER A 245 -7.26 -17.71 -9.42
CA SER A 245 -6.75 -16.72 -10.38
C SER A 245 -5.88 -15.66 -9.70
N ILE A 246 -5.00 -15.09 -10.49
CA ILE A 246 -4.28 -13.87 -10.13
C ILE A 246 -5.29 -12.71 -10.16
N ALA A 247 -5.30 -11.89 -9.11
CA ALA A 247 -6.06 -10.64 -9.14
C ALA A 247 -5.31 -9.60 -9.99
N PRO A 248 -5.86 -9.17 -11.13
CA PRO A 248 -5.16 -8.27 -12.02
C PRO A 248 -5.02 -6.88 -11.39
N PRO A 249 -3.89 -6.19 -11.60
CA PRO A 249 -3.75 -4.80 -11.19
C PRO A 249 -4.59 -3.88 -12.08
N PHE A 250 -5.16 -2.84 -11.48
CA PHE A 250 -5.58 -1.66 -12.22
C PHE A 250 -4.39 -0.73 -12.40
N GLU A 251 -4.29 -0.10 -13.55
CA GLU A 251 -3.22 0.86 -13.84
C GLU A 251 -3.81 2.20 -14.25
N PHE A 252 -3.35 3.27 -13.59
CA PHE A 252 -3.80 4.63 -13.84
C PHE A 252 -2.60 5.50 -14.22
N ASP A 253 -2.61 6.06 -15.43
CA ASP A 253 -1.56 6.96 -15.90
C ASP A 253 -1.60 8.29 -15.13
N VAL A 254 -0.55 8.57 -14.38
CA VAL A 254 -0.35 9.82 -13.65
C VAL A 254 0.81 10.65 -14.22
N THR A 255 1.33 10.27 -15.39
CA THR A 255 2.35 11.03 -16.13
C THR A 255 2.00 12.50 -16.32
N PRO A 256 0.73 12.89 -16.63
CA PRO A 256 0.37 14.30 -16.79
C PRO A 256 0.64 15.18 -15.57
N TYR A 257 0.69 14.59 -14.37
CA TYR A 257 0.92 15.33 -13.11
C TYR A 257 2.40 15.49 -12.74
N LEU A 258 3.32 14.90 -13.50
CA LEU A 258 4.76 15.02 -13.27
C LEU A 258 5.24 16.47 -13.34
N SER A 259 4.61 17.30 -14.19
CA SER A 259 4.96 18.72 -14.33
C SER A 259 4.68 19.55 -13.07
N GLU A 260 3.86 19.05 -12.15
CA GLU A 260 3.53 19.71 -10.88
C GLU A 260 4.59 19.42 -9.79
N GLY A 261 5.53 18.48 -10.04
CA GLY A 261 6.58 18.05 -9.12
C GLY A 261 6.08 17.16 -7.97
N SER A 262 4.87 17.36 -7.53
CA SER A 262 4.19 16.52 -6.53
C SER A 262 2.68 16.59 -6.73
N PHE A 263 1.98 15.52 -6.33
CA PHE A 263 0.51 15.46 -6.36
C PHE A 263 -0.02 14.64 -5.19
N ALA A 264 -1.27 14.85 -4.84
CA ALA A 264 -1.97 14.11 -3.80
C ALA A 264 -2.89 13.05 -4.42
N LEU A 265 -2.89 11.85 -3.83
CA LEU A 265 -3.81 10.78 -4.20
C LEU A 265 -4.76 10.47 -3.05
N SER A 266 -6.04 10.37 -3.35
CA SER A 266 -7.06 9.82 -2.46
C SER A 266 -7.69 8.59 -3.11
N TYR A 267 -7.92 7.53 -2.34
CA TYR A 267 -8.71 6.39 -2.79
C TYR A 267 -10.03 6.39 -2.06
N ILE A 268 -11.10 6.64 -2.79
CA ILE A 268 -12.45 6.82 -2.26
C ILE A 268 -13.25 5.56 -2.53
N PHE A 269 -13.65 4.88 -1.48
CA PHE A 269 -14.58 3.76 -1.56
C PHE A 269 -15.96 4.26 -1.95
N GLN A 270 -16.80 3.37 -2.50
CA GLN A 270 -18.15 3.74 -2.93
C GLN A 270 -18.91 4.45 -1.80
N GLU A 271 -19.14 5.75 -1.98
CA GLU A 271 -19.69 6.63 -0.93
C GLU A 271 -21.12 6.26 -0.51
N SER A 272 -21.89 5.69 -1.43
CA SER A 272 -23.28 5.30 -1.17
C SER A 272 -23.43 3.99 -0.38
N TYR A 273 -22.33 3.27 -0.15
CA TYR A 273 -22.39 2.00 0.57
C TYR A 273 -22.12 2.20 2.06
N MET A 274 -23.00 1.60 2.87
CA MET A 274 -22.83 1.45 4.32
C MET A 274 -23.37 0.08 4.72
N ASP A 275 -22.59 -0.68 5.48
CA ASP A 275 -23.05 -1.94 6.04
C ASP A 275 -23.99 -1.70 7.22
N LEU A 276 -25.30 -1.87 7.00
CA LEU A 276 -26.34 -1.66 8.00
C LEU A 276 -26.25 -2.67 9.14
N CYS A 277 -25.62 -3.82 8.90
CA CYS A 277 -25.41 -4.89 9.87
C CYS A 277 -24.06 -4.83 10.60
N ASN A 278 -23.24 -3.81 10.30
CA ASN A 278 -21.96 -3.62 10.98
C ASN A 278 -22.15 -3.40 12.48
N PRO A 279 -21.33 -4.03 13.36
CA PRO A 279 -21.43 -3.84 14.82
C PRO A 279 -21.19 -2.39 15.26
N GLY A 280 -20.55 -1.55 14.47
CA GLY A 280 -20.40 -0.12 14.68
C GLY A 280 -21.64 0.71 14.32
N ASN A 281 -22.66 0.12 13.70
CA ASN A 281 -23.90 0.82 13.38
C ASN A 281 -24.82 0.90 14.63
N PRO A 282 -25.08 2.10 15.20
CA PRO A 282 -25.90 2.24 16.39
C PRO A 282 -27.36 1.85 16.18
N ASN A 283 -27.82 1.72 14.94
CA ASN A 283 -29.19 1.30 14.59
C ASN A 283 -29.30 -0.20 14.31
N CYS A 284 -28.18 -0.93 14.34
CA CYS A 284 -28.23 -2.38 14.20
C CYS A 284 -28.69 -3.03 15.51
N ILE A 285 -29.74 -3.85 15.42
CA ILE A 285 -30.30 -4.62 16.56
C ILE A 285 -30.39 -6.08 16.12
N SER A 286 -29.53 -6.94 16.70
CA SER A 286 -29.52 -8.38 16.42
C SER A 286 -30.90 -9.01 16.60
N GLY A 287 -31.30 -9.79 15.60
CA GLY A 287 -32.63 -10.44 15.54
C GLY A 287 -33.79 -9.50 15.18
N THR A 288 -33.53 -8.20 14.92
CA THR A 288 -34.57 -7.23 14.55
C THR A 288 -34.22 -6.51 13.22
N THR A 289 -33.13 -5.74 13.15
CA THR A 289 -32.69 -5.06 11.92
C THR A 289 -31.84 -5.96 11.05
N CYS A 290 -31.04 -6.83 11.67
CA CYS A 290 -30.21 -7.85 11.06
C CYS A 290 -30.31 -9.14 11.89
N SER A 291 -30.04 -10.30 11.29
CA SER A 291 -29.98 -11.57 12.00
C SER A 291 -28.91 -11.58 13.09
N ASP A 292 -27.74 -10.94 12.78
CA ASP A 292 -26.66 -10.68 13.72
C ASP A 292 -25.97 -9.36 13.36
N CYS A 293 -25.63 -8.55 14.34
CA CYS A 293 -24.86 -7.32 14.17
C CYS A 293 -23.35 -7.52 14.49
N ASN A 294 -22.88 -8.74 14.59
CA ASN A 294 -21.48 -9.08 14.90
C ASN A 294 -21.16 -10.49 14.39
N ASP A 295 -21.26 -10.68 13.09
CA ASP A 295 -21.08 -11.98 12.44
C ASP A 295 -19.62 -12.43 12.34
N GLY A 296 -18.65 -11.57 12.67
CA GLY A 296 -17.22 -11.85 12.59
C GLY A 296 -16.63 -11.80 11.17
N TYR A 297 -17.45 -11.51 10.16
CA TYR A 297 -17.05 -11.43 8.74
C TYR A 297 -17.29 -10.03 8.17
N ASN A 298 -16.84 -9.00 8.89
CA ASN A 298 -17.00 -7.63 8.43
C ASN A 298 -16.33 -7.40 7.07
N PRO A 299 -17.02 -6.69 6.15
CA PRO A 299 -16.47 -6.44 4.82
C PRO A 299 -15.21 -5.60 4.86
N TYR A 300 -14.23 -5.96 4.05
CA TYR A 300 -13.02 -5.17 3.86
C TYR A 300 -12.47 -5.32 2.44
N TYR A 301 -11.68 -4.34 2.02
CA TYR A 301 -10.81 -4.47 0.85
C TYR A 301 -9.37 -4.63 1.30
N ARG A 302 -8.70 -5.68 0.77
CA ARG A 302 -7.25 -5.71 0.80
C ARG A 302 -6.72 -4.92 -0.38
N VAL A 303 -5.93 -3.89 -0.11
CA VAL A 303 -5.41 -2.98 -1.12
C VAL A 303 -3.89 -3.03 -1.12
N GLY A 304 -3.30 -3.23 -2.31
CA GLY A 304 -1.90 -2.99 -2.61
C GLY A 304 -1.83 -1.89 -3.66
N GLY A 305 -1.31 -0.72 -3.31
CA GLY A 305 -1.23 0.46 -4.18
C GLY A 305 0.20 0.99 -4.24
N TYR A 306 0.72 1.19 -5.46
CA TYR A 306 2.10 1.58 -5.69
C TYR A 306 2.19 2.63 -6.80
N LEU A 307 3.03 3.64 -6.60
CA LEU A 307 3.48 4.52 -7.67
C LEU A 307 4.66 3.85 -8.36
N ILE A 308 4.52 3.59 -9.65
CA ILE A 308 5.60 3.12 -10.53
C ILE A 308 6.09 4.31 -11.34
N SER A 309 7.35 4.69 -11.15
CA SER A 309 8.00 5.77 -11.90
C SER A 309 9.05 5.18 -12.84
N ARG A 310 9.06 5.61 -14.10
CA ARG A 310 9.95 5.08 -15.16
C ARG A 310 10.69 6.22 -15.86
N GLY A 311 11.92 5.98 -16.31
CA GLY A 311 12.72 6.95 -17.05
C GLY A 311 14.01 6.36 -17.61
N ASN A 312 14.72 7.14 -18.42
CA ASN A 312 16.00 6.73 -19.05
C ASN A 312 17.24 7.24 -18.29
N MET A 313 17.05 7.97 -17.21
CA MET A 313 18.08 8.37 -16.25
C MET A 313 17.88 7.59 -14.95
N PRO A 314 18.97 7.28 -14.20
CA PRO A 314 18.81 6.72 -12.87
C PRO A 314 17.88 7.61 -12.07
N ASN A 315 16.70 7.09 -11.73
CA ASN A 315 15.81 7.80 -10.87
C ASN A 315 16.41 7.73 -9.46
N VAL A 316 17.11 8.77 -9.10
CA VAL A 316 17.53 8.97 -7.71
C VAL A 316 16.24 9.34 -6.98
N VAL A 317 15.49 8.30 -6.55
CA VAL A 317 14.71 8.44 -5.34
C VAL A 317 15.78 8.62 -4.25
N GLY A 318 16.34 9.80 -4.23
CA GLY A 318 17.08 10.20 -3.06
C GLY A 318 16.12 9.99 -1.92
N ILE A 319 16.62 9.50 -0.82
CA ILE A 319 16.45 10.28 0.39
C ILE A 319 16.96 11.67 -0.05
N THR A 320 16.12 12.42 -0.74
CA THR A 320 16.13 13.84 -0.58
C THR A 320 15.83 13.97 0.91
N ALA A 321 16.85 14.15 1.71
CA ALA A 321 16.77 15.19 2.71
C ALA A 321 15.90 16.24 2.04
N PRO A 322 14.62 16.44 2.53
CA PRO A 322 13.61 17.16 1.78
C PRO A 322 14.34 18.21 1.01
N ALA A 323 14.26 18.16 -0.35
CA ALA A 323 15.05 19.02 -1.21
C ALA A 323 14.79 20.33 -0.56
N ALA A 324 15.84 21.00 -0.07
CA ALA A 324 15.63 22.19 0.67
C ALA A 324 14.71 22.97 -0.23
N LEU A 325 13.39 22.91 0.11
CA LEU A 325 12.33 23.62 -0.56
C LEU A 325 12.97 24.95 -0.67
N GLU A 326 13.25 25.41 -1.89
CA GLU A 326 14.04 26.60 -2.10
C GLU A 326 13.50 27.59 -1.12
N GLN A 327 14.24 27.83 -0.18
CA GLN A 327 14.32 28.63 1.02
C GLN A 327 13.32 29.79 1.21
N GLU A 328 12.09 29.68 0.66
CA GLU A 328 11.06 30.71 0.88
C GLU A 328 10.27 30.52 2.18
N ASN A 329 10.24 29.31 2.77
CA ASN A 329 9.46 29.04 3.98
C ASN A 329 10.26 28.22 5.02
N SER A 330 11.42 28.67 5.45
CA SER A 330 12.16 28.00 6.50
C SER A 330 12.00 28.66 7.87
N MET A 331 12.05 27.80 8.91
CA MET A 331 12.02 28.21 10.31
C MET A 331 13.34 27.79 10.99
N THR A 332 13.97 28.72 11.69
CA THR A 332 15.16 28.47 12.51
C THR A 332 14.82 28.59 13.99
N ILE A 333 15.22 27.59 14.79
CA ILE A 333 15.08 27.59 16.27
C ILE A 333 16.48 27.70 16.86
N SER A 334 16.72 28.73 17.66
CA SER A 334 18.05 29.00 18.23
C SER A 334 17.96 29.54 19.67
N PRO A 335 18.82 29.09 20.58
CA PRO A 335 19.77 27.95 20.43
C PRO A 335 19.06 26.62 20.37
N ASN A 336 19.68 25.64 19.66
CA ASN A 336 19.21 24.27 19.60
C ASN A 336 20.43 23.33 19.47
N PRO A 337 20.78 22.53 20.49
CA PRO A 337 20.07 22.35 21.79
C PRO A 337 20.02 23.60 22.66
N SER A 338 18.98 23.69 23.52
CA SER A 338 18.74 24.80 24.45
C SER A 338 18.69 24.33 25.90
N ASP A 339 18.83 25.28 26.83
CA ASP A 339 18.57 25.07 28.27
C ASP A 339 17.07 25.24 28.63
N GLY A 340 16.21 25.12 27.62
CA GLY A 340 14.77 25.36 27.70
C GLY A 340 14.37 26.73 27.14
N HIS A 341 15.31 27.65 26.88
CA HIS A 341 15.05 28.97 26.30
C HIS A 341 15.51 29.02 24.84
N PHE A 342 14.65 29.47 23.94
CA PHE A 342 14.96 29.63 22.52
C PHE A 342 14.08 30.67 21.84
N THR A 343 14.48 31.08 20.66
CA THR A 343 13.73 31.97 19.76
C THR A 343 13.44 31.24 18.43
N ILE A 344 12.46 31.74 17.72
CA ILE A 344 12.07 31.26 16.40
C ILE A 344 12.21 32.40 15.40
N GLN A 345 12.93 32.12 14.30
CA GLN A 345 13.03 33.04 13.17
C GLN A 345 12.43 32.39 11.93
N LEU A 346 11.60 33.12 11.22
CA LEU A 346 10.96 32.72 9.95
C LEU A 346 11.63 33.46 8.80
N GLN A 347 11.88 32.83 7.71
CA GLN A 347 12.41 33.46 6.50
C GLN A 347 11.30 34.06 5.62
N SER A 348 10.04 33.63 5.82
CA SER A 348 8.88 34.12 5.09
C SER A 348 7.92 34.86 6.02
N GLU A 349 7.17 35.81 5.48
CA GLU A 349 6.13 36.53 6.19
C GLU A 349 4.86 35.66 6.30
N LEU A 350 4.57 35.17 7.52
CA LEU A 350 3.34 34.41 7.79
C LEU A 350 2.21 35.32 8.32
N GLY A 351 2.53 36.52 8.80
CA GLY A 351 1.56 37.37 9.43
C GLY A 351 1.04 36.80 10.76
N ARG A 352 -0.29 36.78 10.92
CA ARG A 352 -0.90 36.18 12.11
C ARG A 352 -0.68 34.66 12.10
N SER A 353 -0.09 34.13 13.18
CA SER A 353 0.26 32.73 13.28
C SER A 353 0.07 32.14 14.69
N VAL A 354 -0.11 30.85 14.77
CA VAL A 354 -0.18 30.07 16.01
C VAL A 354 1.08 29.21 16.11
N VAL A 355 1.77 29.26 17.24
CA VAL A 355 2.89 28.39 17.57
C VAL A 355 2.43 27.38 18.60
N THR A 356 2.59 26.09 18.33
CA THR A 356 2.26 25.00 19.24
C THR A 356 3.50 24.15 19.49
N VAL A 357 3.78 23.88 20.76
CA VAL A 357 4.86 22.98 21.19
C VAL A 357 4.24 21.63 21.55
N HIS A 358 4.78 20.57 20.99
CA HIS A 358 4.34 19.18 21.17
C HIS A 358 5.45 18.33 21.79
N ASP A 359 5.07 17.33 22.57
CA ASP A 359 5.99 16.26 22.97
C ASP A 359 6.18 15.23 21.85
N ILE A 360 7.00 14.21 22.09
CA ILE A 360 7.30 13.14 21.14
C ILE A 360 6.09 12.25 20.78
N SER A 361 5.02 12.31 21.58
CA SER A 361 3.75 11.61 21.29
C SER A 361 2.78 12.44 20.44
N GLY A 362 3.14 13.69 20.11
CA GLY A 362 2.29 14.64 19.39
C GLY A 362 1.29 15.39 20.28
N LYS A 363 1.34 15.21 21.60
CA LYS A 363 0.48 15.94 22.54
C LYS A 363 0.91 17.39 22.61
N ALA A 364 -0.02 18.33 22.39
CA ALA A 364 0.22 19.76 22.56
C ALA A 364 0.44 20.10 24.04
N LEU A 365 1.55 20.77 24.33
CA LEU A 365 1.96 21.17 25.68
C LEU A 365 1.77 22.67 25.93
N LYS A 366 2.09 23.51 24.93
CA LYS A 366 1.96 24.96 24.99
C LYS A 366 1.50 25.50 23.64
N THR A 367 0.68 26.55 23.65
CA THR A 367 0.18 27.23 22.45
C THR A 367 0.29 28.75 22.63
N TYR A 368 0.78 29.43 21.62
CA TYR A 368 1.01 30.86 21.58
C TYR A 368 0.39 31.46 20.31
N LEU A 369 -0.12 32.68 20.40
CA LEU A 369 -0.68 33.43 19.28
C LEU A 369 0.14 34.65 18.99
N PHE A 370 0.54 34.86 17.74
CA PHE A 370 1.29 36.02 17.27
C PHE A 370 0.53 36.72 16.16
N ASN A 371 0.58 38.07 16.16
CA ASN A 371 -0.09 38.87 15.14
C ASN A 371 0.84 39.31 14.01
N SER A 372 2.14 39.08 14.14
CA SER A 372 3.16 39.37 13.11
C SER A 372 4.43 38.57 13.33
N ASN A 373 5.24 38.41 12.27
CA ASN A 373 6.55 37.77 12.33
C ASN A 373 7.50 38.51 13.29
N ALA A 374 7.45 39.84 13.34
CA ALA A 374 8.29 40.63 14.24
C ALA A 374 8.00 40.31 15.71
N GLN A 375 6.72 40.15 16.07
CA GLN A 375 6.32 39.74 17.41
C GLN A 375 6.82 38.33 17.74
N LEU A 376 6.73 37.38 16.79
CA LEU A 376 7.20 35.99 16.96
C LEU A 376 8.73 35.97 17.10
N ALA A 377 9.46 36.65 16.23
CA ALA A 377 10.93 36.66 16.21
C ALA A 377 11.53 37.29 17.49
N SER A 378 10.82 38.22 18.14
CA SER A 378 11.24 38.86 19.39
C SER A 378 10.83 38.08 20.65
N TYR A 379 10.04 37.00 20.50
CA TYR A 379 9.52 36.26 21.63
C TYR A 379 10.49 35.18 22.10
N GLY A 380 10.84 35.20 23.37
CA GLY A 380 11.61 34.14 24.03
C GLY A 380 10.70 33.04 24.53
N PHE A 381 10.79 31.84 23.88
CA PHE A 381 10.08 30.66 24.34
C PHE A 381 10.76 30.08 25.56
N ASP A 382 9.99 29.66 26.56
CA ASP A 382 10.48 29.06 27.80
C ASP A 382 9.83 27.67 28.01
N LEU A 383 10.64 26.64 27.92
CA LEU A 383 10.33 25.23 28.22
C LEU A 383 11.17 24.71 29.41
N SER A 384 11.83 25.57 30.20
CA SER A 384 12.71 25.17 31.31
C SER A 384 12.00 24.34 32.39
N ASN A 385 10.67 24.46 32.46
CA ASN A 385 9.81 23.70 33.36
C ASN A 385 9.37 22.35 32.82
N LEU A 386 9.79 21.97 31.61
CA LEU A 386 9.54 20.67 31.01
C LEU A 386 10.75 19.74 31.23
N ALA A 387 10.54 18.44 31.11
CA ALA A 387 11.62 17.46 31.21
C ALA A 387 12.65 17.65 30.09
N GLN A 388 13.91 17.31 30.34
CA GLN A 388 14.91 17.23 29.29
C GLN A 388 14.46 16.22 28.21
N GLY A 389 14.60 16.62 26.93
CA GLY A 389 14.12 15.79 25.84
C GLY A 389 13.94 16.54 24.53
N THR A 390 13.33 15.86 23.57
CA THR A 390 13.01 16.40 22.24
C THR A 390 11.56 16.86 22.20
N TYR A 391 11.35 18.07 21.69
CA TYR A 391 10.04 18.68 21.48
C TYR A 391 9.90 19.13 20.02
N PHE A 392 8.68 19.13 19.52
CA PHE A 392 8.35 19.62 18.18
C PHE A 392 7.62 20.96 18.29
N VAL A 393 8.07 21.92 17.51
CA VAL A 393 7.47 23.24 17.42
C VAL A 393 6.80 23.39 16.07
N LYS A 394 5.50 23.66 16.07
CA LYS A 394 4.69 23.89 14.86
C LYS A 394 4.30 25.37 14.83
N VAL A 395 4.57 26.04 13.72
CA VAL A 395 4.10 27.41 13.42
C VAL A 395 3.13 27.32 12.27
N GLN A 396 1.92 27.81 12.45
CA GLN A 396 0.83 27.67 11.47
C GLN A 396 0.05 28.97 11.31
N ASN A 397 -0.28 29.33 10.06
CA ASN A 397 -1.33 30.28 9.69
C ASN A 397 -2.38 29.59 8.81
N GLU A 398 -3.29 30.36 8.17
CA GLU A 398 -4.36 29.81 7.31
C GLU A 398 -3.85 29.03 6.10
N ASN A 399 -2.66 29.36 5.58
CA ASN A 399 -2.15 28.81 4.32
C ASN A 399 -0.84 28.00 4.47
N THR A 400 -0.14 28.13 5.60
CA THR A 400 1.22 27.57 5.75
C THR A 400 1.39 26.93 7.11
N THR A 401 2.05 25.77 7.13
CA THR A 401 2.50 25.09 8.35
C THR A 401 4.01 24.85 8.25
N LEU A 402 4.74 25.33 9.27
CA LEU A 402 6.17 25.05 9.46
C LEU A 402 6.35 24.19 10.72
N ALA A 403 7.29 23.27 10.70
CA ALA A 403 7.62 22.45 11.86
C ALA A 403 9.13 22.37 12.06
N GLY A 404 9.53 22.38 13.32
CA GLY A 404 10.93 22.26 13.71
C GLY A 404 11.09 21.45 14.98
N LYS A 405 12.30 20.96 15.24
CA LYS A 405 12.65 20.22 16.45
C LYS A 405 13.52 21.10 17.37
N VAL A 406 13.21 21.11 18.66
CA VAL A 406 14.06 21.68 19.71
C VAL A 406 14.45 20.61 20.71
N VAL A 407 15.71 20.59 21.12
CA VAL A 407 16.24 19.68 22.15
C VAL A 407 16.50 20.49 23.41
N VAL A 408 15.83 20.14 24.52
CA VAL A 408 16.03 20.71 25.86
C VAL A 408 16.99 19.82 26.63
N ARG A 409 18.04 20.42 27.22
CA ARG A 409 19.10 19.74 28.01
C ARG A 409 19.09 20.21 29.44
#